data_5b3440202de28d035291f3cc9ca84107
#
_entry.id   5b3440202de28d035291f3cc9ca84107
#
_cell.length_a   1.000
_cell.length_b   1.000
_cell.length_c   1.000
_cell.angle_alpha   90.00
_cell.angle_beta   90.00
_cell.angle_gamma   90.00
#
_symmetry.space_group_name_H-M   'P 1'
#
loop_
_entity.id
_entity.type
_entity.pdbx_description
1 polymer ?
#
loop_
_entity_poly.entity_id
_entity_poly.type
_entity_poly.pdbx_seq_one_letter_code
_entity_poly.pdbx_strand_id
1 'polypeptide(L)'
;DKTRAKIMKQNDQLDDMLKTVITDIIINPSKIYSYSDVLKPKPKLVENKFNKVYKRNKAVAINALGIANFSCEIDNKHKTFKRKKDGVPYTEPHHLIPMAFQDEFDFSIDIEENIVSLCSNCHNEIHYGENARELITKLYYERKILFEKKNIYISLIKLRSYYDL
;
A
#
# COMPACT_ATOMS: atom_id res chain seq x y z
N ASP A 1 17.18 14.50 -5.59
CA ASP A 1 17.01 14.61 -7.02
C ASP A 1 15.58 15.06 -7.36
N LYS A 2 15.48 16.15 -8.14
CA LYS A 2 14.20 16.75 -8.54
C LYS A 2 13.32 15.79 -9.34
N THR A 3 13.93 14.92 -10.16
CA THR A 3 13.21 13.93 -10.96
C THR A 3 12.57 12.86 -10.06
N ARG A 4 13.32 12.36 -9.08
CA ARG A 4 12.82 11.39 -8.09
C ARG A 4 11.64 12.00 -7.31
N ALA A 5 11.81 13.20 -6.79
CA ALA A 5 10.76 13.89 -6.04
C ALA A 5 9.49 14.08 -6.87
N LYS A 6 9.61 14.40 -8.15
CA LYS A 6 8.47 14.53 -9.07
C LYS A 6 7.74 13.20 -9.27
N ILE A 7 8.49 12.12 -9.51
CA ILE A 7 7.93 10.77 -9.69
C ILE A 7 7.20 10.33 -8.43
N MET A 8 7.79 10.54 -7.26
CA MET A 8 7.16 10.21 -5.99
C MET A 8 5.86 10.97 -5.78
N LYS A 9 5.86 12.28 -6.03
CA LYS A 9 4.66 13.11 -5.92
C LYS A 9 3.53 12.63 -6.84
N GLN A 10 3.85 12.27 -8.09
CA GLN A 10 2.87 11.75 -9.04
C GLN A 10 2.28 10.41 -8.58
N ASN A 11 3.10 9.53 -8.02
CA ASN A 11 2.64 8.26 -7.47
C ASN A 11 1.80 8.46 -6.20
N ASP A 12 2.16 9.39 -5.33
CA ASP A 12 1.36 9.76 -4.14
C ASP A 12 -0.03 10.25 -4.54
N GLN A 13 -0.16 11.02 -5.62
CA GLN A 13 -1.45 11.47 -6.14
C GLN A 13 -2.32 10.30 -6.59
N LEU A 14 -1.73 9.27 -7.21
CA LEU A 14 -2.47 8.05 -7.57
C LEU A 14 -2.91 7.25 -6.35
N ASP A 15 -2.12 7.20 -5.29
CA ASP A 15 -2.52 6.56 -4.04
C ASP A 15 -3.70 7.29 -3.38
N ASP A 16 -3.71 8.62 -3.41
CA ASP A 16 -4.84 9.42 -2.95
C ASP A 16 -6.10 9.18 -3.81
N MET A 17 -5.95 9.06 -5.12
CA MET A 17 -7.05 8.73 -6.03
C MET A 17 -7.58 7.33 -5.76
N LEU A 18 -6.72 6.35 -5.52
CA LEU A 18 -7.11 4.98 -5.16
C LEU A 18 -7.97 4.97 -3.90
N LYS A 19 -7.53 5.69 -2.87
CA LYS A 19 -8.28 5.84 -1.62
C LYS A 19 -9.67 6.41 -1.86
N THR A 20 -9.78 7.44 -2.70
CA THR A 20 -11.05 8.09 -3.04
C THR A 20 -11.97 7.14 -3.82
N VAL A 21 -11.43 6.42 -4.81
CA VAL A 21 -12.21 5.45 -5.60
C VAL A 21 -12.79 4.35 -4.71
N ILE A 22 -12.03 3.85 -3.75
CA ILE A 22 -12.48 2.80 -2.84
C ILE A 22 -13.66 3.28 -1.98
N THR A 23 -13.73 4.57 -1.63
CA THR A 23 -14.87 5.09 -0.84
C THR A 23 -16.20 4.99 -1.56
N ASP A 24 -16.22 4.90 -2.90
CA ASP A 24 -17.43 4.82 -3.72
C ASP A 24 -17.87 3.38 -4.02
N ILE A 25 -17.08 2.40 -3.63
CA ILE A 25 -17.38 0.98 -3.85
C ILE A 25 -18.08 0.41 -2.62
N ILE A 26 -19.09 -0.46 -2.85
CA ILE A 26 -19.73 -1.24 -1.77
C ILE A 26 -18.85 -2.43 -1.46
N ILE A 27 -18.39 -2.52 -0.21
CA ILE A 27 -17.56 -3.63 0.28
C ILE A 27 -18.44 -4.62 1.03
N ASN A 28 -18.31 -5.90 0.69
CA ASN A 28 -18.95 -6.98 1.43
C ASN A 28 -17.99 -7.50 2.51
N PRO A 29 -18.22 -7.21 3.81
CA PRO A 29 -17.31 -7.65 4.87
C PRO A 29 -17.37 -9.16 5.12
N SER A 30 -18.39 -9.83 4.62
CA SER A 30 -18.55 -11.29 4.78
C SER A 30 -17.86 -12.10 3.67
N LYS A 31 -17.34 -11.44 2.65
CA LYS A 31 -16.55 -12.10 1.60
C LYS A 31 -15.25 -12.63 2.19
N ILE A 32 -14.78 -13.78 1.68
CA ILE A 32 -13.47 -14.33 2.03
C ILE A 32 -12.41 -13.61 1.19
N TYR A 33 -11.49 -12.95 1.88
CA TYR A 33 -10.35 -12.27 1.27
C TYR A 33 -9.08 -13.07 1.57
N SER A 34 -8.25 -13.28 0.56
CA SER A 34 -7.07 -14.13 0.69
C SER A 34 -5.94 -13.70 -0.23
N TYR A 35 -4.71 -14.11 0.13
CA TYR A 35 -3.55 -13.97 -0.74
C TYR A 35 -3.65 -14.94 -1.92
N SER A 36 -2.98 -14.60 -3.02
CA SER A 36 -2.82 -15.46 -4.19
C SER A 36 -1.38 -15.98 -4.26
N ASP A 37 -1.21 -17.24 -4.72
CA ASP A 37 0.12 -17.82 -4.92
C ASP A 37 0.72 -17.45 -6.28
N VAL A 38 -0.02 -16.73 -7.13
CA VAL A 38 0.41 -16.38 -8.48
C VAL A 38 1.27 -15.13 -8.46
N LEU A 39 2.44 -15.19 -9.11
CA LEU A 39 3.25 -14.00 -9.40
C LEU A 39 2.57 -13.19 -10.52
N LYS A 40 2.41 -11.90 -10.31
CA LYS A 40 1.78 -11.00 -11.28
C LYS A 40 2.86 -10.24 -12.06
N PRO A 41 2.66 -10.03 -13.37
CA PRO A 41 3.56 -9.20 -14.16
C PRO A 41 3.54 -7.76 -13.63
N LYS A 42 4.59 -7.01 -13.94
CA LYS A 42 4.65 -5.58 -13.60
C LYS A 42 3.38 -4.87 -14.10
N PRO A 43 2.84 -3.94 -13.30
CA PRO A 43 1.71 -3.15 -13.76
C PRO A 43 2.11 -2.25 -14.94
N LYS A 44 1.13 -1.88 -15.72
CA LYS A 44 1.36 -1.02 -16.90
C LYS A 44 1.89 0.35 -16.46
N LEU A 45 3.06 0.69 -17.00
CA LEU A 45 3.63 2.02 -16.84
C LEU A 45 2.90 2.98 -17.79
N VAL A 46 2.41 4.08 -17.26
CA VAL A 46 1.93 5.21 -18.05
C VAL A 46 3.02 6.27 -18.03
N GLU A 47 3.68 6.44 -19.17
CA GLU A 47 4.78 7.40 -19.32
C GLU A 47 4.49 8.32 -20.49
N ASN A 48 4.64 9.61 -20.26
CA ASN A 48 4.64 10.64 -21.29
C ASN A 48 5.67 11.71 -20.91
N LYS A 49 5.76 12.80 -21.66
CA LYS A 49 6.70 13.88 -21.41
C LYS A 49 6.65 14.44 -19.97
N PHE A 50 5.50 14.32 -19.30
CA PHE A 50 5.24 14.95 -18.02
C PHE A 50 5.07 13.96 -16.85
N ASN A 51 4.66 12.72 -17.15
CA ASN A 51 4.25 11.73 -16.13
C ASN A 51 4.97 10.40 -16.32
N LYS A 52 5.35 9.79 -15.18
CA LYS A 52 5.83 8.42 -15.11
C LYS A 52 5.18 7.73 -13.90
N VAL A 53 4.06 7.04 -14.15
CA VAL A 53 3.27 6.44 -13.07
C VAL A 53 2.86 5.02 -13.42
N TYR A 54 2.79 4.16 -12.41
CA TYR A 54 2.22 2.82 -12.53
C TYR A 54 0.75 2.84 -12.11
N LYS A 55 -0.10 2.17 -12.89
CA LYS A 55 -1.51 2.00 -12.52
C LYS A 55 -1.63 1.10 -11.30
N ARG A 56 -2.63 1.39 -10.46
CA ARG A 56 -3.01 0.58 -9.32
C ARG A 56 -4.30 -0.18 -9.62
N ASN A 57 -4.42 -1.37 -9.05
CA ASN A 57 -5.61 -2.19 -9.15
C ASN A 57 -6.45 -2.06 -7.87
N LYS A 58 -7.61 -1.42 -7.96
CA LYS A 58 -8.50 -1.22 -6.82
C LYS A 58 -8.98 -2.54 -6.18
N ALA A 59 -9.17 -3.60 -6.98
CA ALA A 59 -9.59 -4.90 -6.46
C ALA A 59 -8.51 -5.53 -5.56
N VAL A 60 -7.23 -5.36 -5.92
CA VAL A 60 -6.10 -5.80 -5.10
C VAL A 60 -6.07 -5.04 -3.78
N ALA A 61 -6.26 -3.73 -3.82
CA ALA A 61 -6.28 -2.89 -2.61
C ALA A 61 -7.44 -3.29 -1.68
N ILE A 62 -8.65 -3.48 -2.21
CA ILE A 62 -9.80 -3.90 -1.40
C ILE A 62 -9.55 -5.29 -0.79
N ASN A 63 -8.98 -6.22 -1.56
CA ASN A 63 -8.64 -7.55 -1.07
C ASN A 63 -7.64 -7.47 0.09
N ALA A 64 -6.64 -6.61 -0.01
CA ALA A 64 -5.67 -6.39 1.06
C ALA A 64 -6.32 -5.84 2.33
N LEU A 65 -7.21 -4.85 2.21
CA LEU A 65 -7.97 -4.33 3.35
C LEU A 65 -8.84 -5.45 3.98
N GLY A 66 -9.45 -6.28 3.16
CA GLY A 66 -10.25 -7.42 3.63
C GLY A 66 -9.45 -8.47 4.38
N ILE A 67 -8.24 -8.79 3.90
CA ILE A 67 -7.32 -9.71 4.58
C ILE A 67 -6.98 -9.20 5.99
N ALA A 68 -6.84 -7.89 6.15
CA ALA A 68 -6.61 -7.23 7.44
C ALA A 68 -7.92 -7.06 8.25
N ASN A 69 -9.03 -7.60 7.76
CA ASN A 69 -10.36 -7.46 8.37
C ASN A 69 -10.74 -5.98 8.57
N PHE A 70 -10.35 -5.12 7.64
CA PHE A 70 -10.63 -3.66 7.65
C PHE A 70 -10.20 -2.98 8.95
N SER A 71 -9.13 -3.46 9.56
CA SER A 71 -8.54 -2.89 10.77
C SER A 71 -7.14 -2.35 10.48
N CYS A 72 -6.64 -1.50 11.39
CA CYS A 72 -5.28 -0.98 11.29
C CYS A 72 -4.25 -2.06 11.62
N GLU A 73 -3.28 -2.29 10.73
CA GLU A 73 -2.25 -3.31 10.95
C GLU A 73 -1.14 -2.87 11.91
N ILE A 74 -1.11 -1.60 12.30
CA ILE A 74 -0.22 -1.17 13.39
C ILE A 74 -0.79 -1.60 14.74
N ASP A 75 -2.09 -1.37 14.94
CA ASP A 75 -2.82 -1.82 16.12
C ASP A 75 -4.30 -1.96 15.74
N ASN A 76 -4.83 -3.17 15.80
CA ASN A 76 -6.21 -3.44 15.41
C ASN A 76 -7.25 -2.80 16.35
N LYS A 77 -6.82 -2.23 17.46
CA LYS A 77 -7.67 -1.46 18.40
C LYS A 77 -7.81 0.01 18.01
N HIS A 78 -7.04 0.49 17.04
CA HIS A 78 -7.19 1.86 16.56
C HIS A 78 -8.58 2.05 16.00
N LYS A 79 -9.31 3.00 16.56
CA LYS A 79 -10.68 3.31 16.13
C LYS A 79 -10.69 4.04 14.81
N THR A 80 -11.63 3.65 13.95
CA THR A 80 -11.92 4.35 12.70
C THR A 80 -13.42 4.57 12.60
N PHE A 81 -13.83 5.55 11.81
CA PHE A 81 -15.25 5.73 11.52
C PHE A 81 -15.74 4.62 10.58
N LYS A 82 -17.07 4.43 10.52
CA LYS A 82 -17.71 3.51 9.59
C LYS A 82 -17.99 4.21 8.27
N ARG A 83 -17.77 3.50 7.17
CA ARG A 83 -18.01 4.00 5.82
C ARG A 83 -19.51 4.26 5.60
N LYS A 84 -19.82 5.31 4.85
CA LYS A 84 -21.22 5.68 4.53
C LYS A 84 -21.94 4.59 3.72
N LYS A 85 -21.24 3.98 2.76
CA LYS A 85 -21.84 3.08 1.79
C LYS A 85 -22.23 1.72 2.35
N ASP A 86 -21.47 1.20 3.32
CA ASP A 86 -21.58 -0.19 3.74
C ASP A 86 -21.42 -0.38 5.26
N GLY A 87 -21.06 0.66 6.00
CA GLY A 87 -20.84 0.56 7.45
C GLY A 87 -19.56 -0.20 7.84
N VAL A 88 -18.73 -0.58 6.88
CA VAL A 88 -17.44 -1.22 7.13
C VAL A 88 -16.47 -0.20 7.76
N PRO A 89 -15.66 -0.60 8.75
CA PRO A 89 -14.64 0.31 9.29
C PRO A 89 -13.73 0.86 8.18
N TYR A 90 -13.47 2.16 8.24
CA TYR A 90 -12.64 2.83 7.25
C TYR A 90 -11.16 2.62 7.55
N THR A 91 -10.43 2.08 6.61
CA THR A 91 -8.97 2.07 6.60
C THR A 91 -8.46 2.42 5.22
N GLU A 92 -7.20 2.80 5.15
CA GLU A 92 -6.55 3.26 3.93
C GLU A 92 -5.51 2.25 3.47
N PRO A 93 -5.50 1.86 2.19
CA PRO A 93 -4.45 1.00 1.66
C PRO A 93 -3.14 1.78 1.53
N HIS A 94 -2.04 1.16 1.94
CA HIS A 94 -0.71 1.75 1.82
C HIS A 94 0.25 0.73 1.21
N HIS A 95 0.88 1.06 0.09
CA HIS A 95 1.97 0.26 -0.47
C HIS A 95 3.21 0.43 0.38
N LEU A 96 3.63 -0.62 1.08
CA LEU A 96 4.80 -0.57 1.96
C LEU A 96 6.07 -0.30 1.17
N ILE A 97 6.25 -1.00 0.05
CA ILE A 97 7.20 -0.60 -0.98
C ILE A 97 6.46 0.36 -1.91
N PRO A 98 6.83 1.65 -1.93
CA PRO A 98 6.09 2.61 -2.74
C PRO A 98 6.12 2.26 -4.23
N MET A 99 5.00 2.44 -4.91
CA MET A 99 4.86 2.10 -6.33
C MET A 99 5.87 2.84 -7.22
N ALA A 100 6.38 3.98 -6.79
CA ALA A 100 7.43 4.72 -7.50
C ALA A 100 8.68 3.89 -7.75
N PHE A 101 8.91 2.83 -6.98
CA PHE A 101 10.09 1.96 -7.07
C PHE A 101 9.81 0.62 -7.75
N GLN A 102 8.69 0.47 -8.45
CA GLN A 102 8.35 -0.76 -9.17
C GLN A 102 9.45 -1.23 -10.11
N ASP A 103 10.18 -0.32 -10.73
CA ASP A 103 11.26 -0.66 -11.67
C ASP A 103 12.40 -1.47 -11.06
N GLU A 104 12.55 -1.45 -9.74
CA GLU A 104 13.58 -2.21 -9.03
C GLU A 104 13.20 -3.67 -8.79
N PHE A 105 12.00 -4.09 -9.21
CA PHE A 105 11.47 -5.45 -8.98
C PHE A 105 11.00 -6.10 -10.27
N ASP A 106 11.19 -7.41 -10.39
CA ASP A 106 10.87 -8.17 -11.61
C ASP A 106 9.37 -8.41 -11.78
N PHE A 107 8.62 -8.49 -10.67
CA PHE A 107 7.18 -8.72 -10.66
C PHE A 107 6.45 -7.54 -10.03
N SER A 108 5.12 -7.53 -10.17
CA SER A 108 4.30 -6.46 -9.60
C SER A 108 4.46 -6.35 -8.10
N ILE A 109 4.66 -5.12 -7.61
CA ILE A 109 4.56 -4.76 -6.19
C ILE A 109 3.16 -4.22 -5.83
N ASP A 110 2.26 -4.14 -6.80
CA ASP A 110 0.84 -3.85 -6.56
C ASP A 110 0.12 -5.16 -6.25
N ILE A 111 0.42 -5.72 -5.10
CA ILE A 111 -0.06 -7.01 -4.60
C ILE A 111 -0.47 -6.88 -3.13
N GLU A 112 -1.36 -7.76 -2.69
CA GLU A 112 -1.89 -7.74 -1.33
C GLU A 112 -0.78 -7.83 -0.28
N GLU A 113 0.26 -8.61 -0.55
CA GLU A 113 1.41 -8.77 0.35
C GLU A 113 2.15 -7.46 0.61
N ASN A 114 2.10 -6.54 -0.34
CA ASN A 114 2.74 -5.22 -0.24
C ASN A 114 1.77 -4.10 0.16
N ILE A 115 0.50 -4.39 0.33
CA ILE A 115 -0.49 -3.38 0.73
C ILE A 115 -0.88 -3.63 2.18
N VAL A 116 -0.68 -2.64 3.02
CA VAL A 116 -1.08 -2.66 4.42
C VAL A 116 -2.31 -1.80 4.62
N SER A 117 -3.19 -2.25 5.53
CA SER A 117 -4.39 -1.53 5.94
C SER A 117 -4.04 -0.66 7.14
N LEU A 118 -4.25 0.64 7.04
CA LEU A 118 -3.89 1.59 8.09
C LEU A 118 -5.06 2.53 8.41
N CYS A 119 -5.22 2.88 9.69
CA CYS A 119 -6.06 4.01 10.04
C CYS A 119 -5.45 5.30 9.49
N SER A 120 -6.25 6.34 9.31
CA SER A 120 -5.77 7.62 8.75
C SER A 120 -4.61 8.21 9.54
N ASN A 121 -4.62 8.07 10.87
CA ASN A 121 -3.54 8.57 11.71
C ASN A 121 -2.21 7.84 11.42
N CYS A 122 -2.21 6.51 11.43
CA CYS A 122 -0.99 5.73 11.16
C CYS A 122 -0.50 5.92 9.71
N HIS A 123 -1.42 6.04 8.74
CA HIS A 123 -1.05 6.29 7.36
C HIS A 123 -0.33 7.64 7.20
N ASN A 124 -0.86 8.69 7.82
CA ASN A 124 -0.18 9.99 7.83
C ASN A 124 1.12 9.96 8.63
N GLU A 125 1.16 9.23 9.73
CA GLU A 125 2.38 9.12 10.55
C GLU A 125 3.54 8.47 9.78
N ILE A 126 3.26 7.46 8.96
CA ILE A 126 4.27 6.85 8.08
C ILE A 126 4.90 7.88 7.15
N HIS A 127 4.09 8.81 6.64
CA HIS A 127 4.57 9.82 5.69
C HIS A 127 5.19 11.06 6.36
N TYR A 128 4.70 11.45 7.55
CA TYR A 128 5.03 12.76 8.12
C TYR A 128 5.45 12.71 9.59
N GLY A 129 5.31 11.58 10.27
CA GLY A 129 5.51 11.49 11.71
C GLY A 129 6.96 11.24 12.10
N GLU A 130 7.32 11.67 13.32
CA GLU A 130 8.65 11.41 13.88
C GLU A 130 8.90 9.91 14.15
N ASN A 131 7.83 9.11 14.33
CA ASN A 131 7.92 7.68 14.57
C ASN A 131 7.75 6.82 13.30
N ALA A 132 7.83 7.42 12.12
CA ALA A 132 7.68 6.70 10.85
C ALA A 132 8.64 5.51 10.74
N ARG A 133 9.87 5.67 11.24
CA ARG A 133 10.89 4.60 11.23
C ARG A 133 10.44 3.36 11.97
N GLU A 134 9.86 3.51 13.15
CA GLU A 134 9.36 2.40 13.96
C GLU A 134 8.19 1.69 13.27
N LEU A 135 7.27 2.44 12.69
CA LEU A 135 6.13 1.89 11.97
C LEU A 135 6.58 1.07 10.75
N ILE A 136 7.47 1.61 9.94
CA ILE A 136 8.03 0.92 8.77
C ILE A 136 8.77 -0.35 9.22
N THR A 137 9.54 -0.28 10.30
CA THR A 137 10.28 -1.42 10.82
C THR A 137 9.34 -2.56 11.24
N LYS A 138 8.27 -2.23 11.97
CA LYS A 138 7.25 -3.19 12.39
C LYS A 138 6.61 -3.88 11.19
N LEU A 139 6.15 -3.10 10.23
CA LEU A 139 5.49 -3.62 9.02
C LEU A 139 6.43 -4.46 8.17
N TYR A 140 7.71 -4.07 8.07
CA TYR A 140 8.72 -4.84 7.35
C TYR A 140 8.85 -6.25 7.90
N TYR A 141 9.02 -6.40 9.21
CA TYR A 141 9.18 -7.72 9.82
C TYR A 141 7.92 -8.57 9.73
N GLU A 142 6.75 -7.97 9.75
CA GLU A 142 5.50 -8.69 9.56
C GLU A 142 5.31 -9.16 8.11
N ARG A 143 5.86 -8.43 7.14
CA ARG A 143 5.67 -8.70 5.70
C ARG A 143 6.82 -9.44 5.03
N LYS A 144 7.97 -9.55 5.69
CA LYS A 144 9.18 -10.10 5.10
C LYS A 144 8.98 -11.49 4.48
N ILE A 145 8.34 -12.41 5.20
CA ILE A 145 8.07 -13.77 4.71
C ILE A 145 7.12 -13.73 3.51
N LEU A 146 6.09 -12.89 3.55
CA LEU A 146 5.15 -12.72 2.45
C LEU A 146 5.85 -12.16 1.20
N PHE A 147 6.75 -11.22 1.36
CA PHE A 147 7.56 -10.69 0.26
C PHE A 147 8.40 -11.79 -0.40
N GLU A 148 9.07 -12.59 0.40
CA GLU A 148 9.91 -13.68 -0.10
C GLU A 148 9.12 -14.70 -0.94
N LYS A 149 7.88 -15.01 -0.52
CA LYS A 149 6.95 -15.86 -1.30
C LYS A 149 6.60 -15.27 -2.66
N LYS A 150 6.75 -13.97 -2.84
CA LYS A 150 6.49 -13.26 -4.08
C LYS A 150 7.75 -12.83 -4.80
N ASN A 151 8.89 -13.46 -4.49
CA ASN A 151 10.19 -13.13 -5.06
C ASN A 151 10.60 -11.66 -4.86
N ILE A 152 10.16 -11.07 -3.76
CA ILE A 152 10.57 -9.73 -3.34
C ILE A 152 11.59 -9.89 -2.22
N TYR A 153 12.83 -9.52 -2.52
CA TYR A 153 13.93 -9.57 -1.57
C TYR A 153 14.45 -8.15 -1.34
N ILE A 154 14.09 -7.61 -0.20
CA ILE A 154 14.45 -6.25 0.17
C ILE A 154 14.93 -6.20 1.62
N SER A 155 16.01 -5.46 1.87
CA SER A 155 16.49 -5.23 3.24
C SER A 155 15.69 -4.13 3.93
N LEU A 156 15.71 -4.13 5.25
CA LEU A 156 15.09 -3.05 6.03
C LEU A 156 15.72 -1.69 5.71
N ILE A 157 17.05 -1.66 5.56
CA ILE A 157 17.79 -0.43 5.21
C ILE A 157 17.29 0.10 3.86
N LYS A 158 17.12 -0.77 2.87
CA LYS A 158 16.64 -0.38 1.55
C LYS A 158 15.19 0.14 1.62
N LEU A 159 14.32 -0.57 2.32
CA LEU A 159 12.94 -0.12 2.51
C LEU A 159 12.86 1.26 3.18
N ARG A 160 13.60 1.46 4.26
CA ARG A 160 13.70 2.76 4.93
C ARG A 160 14.18 3.86 3.99
N SER A 161 15.12 3.55 3.10
CA SER A 161 15.66 4.54 2.14
C SER A 161 14.59 5.10 1.21
N TYR A 162 13.54 4.32 0.91
CA TYR A 162 12.41 4.80 0.11
C TYR A 162 11.60 5.89 0.80
N TYR A 163 11.68 5.96 2.12
CA TYR A 163 11.00 6.95 2.96
C TYR A 163 11.93 8.03 3.49
N ASP A 164 13.18 8.07 3.00
CA ASP A 164 14.22 8.99 3.48
C ASP A 164 14.53 8.83 4.99
N LEU A 165 14.44 7.62 5.47
CA LEU A 165 14.65 7.26 6.88
C LEU A 165 16.01 6.57 7.11
#